data_771f59b646b2824b1d7bc286919970e7
#
_entry.id   771f59b646b2824b1d7bc286919970e7
#
_cell.length_a   1.000
_cell.length_b   1.000
_cell.length_c   1.000
_cell.angle_alpha   90.00
_cell.angle_beta   90.00
_cell.angle_gamma   90.00
#
_symmetry.space_group_name_H-M   'P 1'
#
loop_
_entity.id
_entity.type
_entity.pdbx_description
1 polymer ?
#
loop_
_entity_poly.entity_id
_entity_poly.type
_entity_poly.pdbx_seq_one_letter_code
_entity_poly.pdbx_strand_id
1 'polypeptide(L)'
;AMRMDIAQLRKRAGNEQDADLKARWARVEQALVDGVELKSRVIEELRPTLLDNMGLFSALRWMASERAEQARLNLQMEGMDEDVDMPPETAIAVFRTAQEAIANIIRHATARRITLKASIGDRLTIEIADDGRGMPPGSEHRTGSHGLKQMRFRMEAVGGTLRIASNDLGGTTVQLSVPLEGSA
;
A
#
# COMPACT_ATOMS: atom_id res chain seq x y z
N ALA A 1 5.43 -16.46 5.95
CA ALA A 1 6.09 -17.69 6.39
C ALA A 1 6.35 -17.65 7.89
N MET A 2 7.22 -16.80 8.41
CA MET A 2 7.67 -16.78 9.82
C MET A 2 6.56 -16.65 10.88
N ARG A 3 5.52 -15.84 10.65
CA ARG A 3 4.35 -15.75 11.57
C ARG A 3 3.54 -17.04 11.62
N MET A 4 3.44 -17.76 10.50
CA MET A 4 2.74 -19.03 10.40
C MET A 4 3.52 -20.15 11.07
N ASP A 5 4.84 -20.13 10.93
CA ASP A 5 5.74 -21.11 11.57
C ASP A 5 5.72 -20.97 13.09
N ILE A 6 5.71 -19.73 13.60
CA ILE A 6 5.58 -19.43 15.04
C ILE A 6 4.22 -19.87 15.57
N ALA A 7 3.12 -19.64 14.84
CA ALA A 7 1.80 -20.11 15.23
C ALA A 7 1.72 -21.65 15.26
N GLN A 8 2.39 -22.34 14.33
CA GLN A 8 2.48 -23.79 14.32
C GLN A 8 3.36 -24.34 15.46
N LEU A 9 4.47 -23.69 15.75
CA LEU A 9 5.32 -24.04 16.88
C LEU A 9 4.58 -23.87 18.21
N ARG A 10 3.82 -22.78 18.37
CA ARG A 10 2.97 -22.54 19.53
C ARG A 10 1.90 -23.64 19.70
N LYS A 11 1.31 -24.10 18.58
CA LYS A 11 0.32 -25.19 18.59
C LYS A 11 0.94 -26.55 18.91
N ARG A 12 2.23 -26.76 18.58
CA ARG A 12 2.98 -27.99 18.85
C ARG A 12 3.57 -28.03 20.27
N ALA A 13 3.88 -26.86 20.87
CA ALA A 13 4.43 -26.76 22.22
C ALA A 13 3.46 -27.16 23.34
N GLY A 14 2.22 -27.55 22.97
CA GLY A 14 1.27 -28.13 23.90
C GLY A 14 0.62 -27.14 24.85
N ASN A 15 -0.35 -27.63 25.58
CA ASN A 15 -1.24 -26.89 26.47
C ASN A 15 -0.53 -26.57 27.83
N GLU A 16 0.66 -25.98 27.78
CA GLU A 16 1.38 -25.60 29.00
C GLU A 16 0.75 -24.36 29.63
N GLN A 17 0.30 -24.52 30.86
CA GLN A 17 -0.23 -23.47 31.73
C GLN A 17 0.86 -22.51 32.25
N ASP A 18 2.05 -22.54 31.67
CA ASP A 18 3.16 -21.70 32.08
C ASP A 18 2.97 -20.26 31.57
N ALA A 19 2.61 -19.37 32.50
CA ALA A 19 2.41 -17.96 32.24
C ALA A 19 3.72 -17.28 31.75
N ASP A 20 4.90 -17.77 32.20
CA ASP A 20 6.19 -17.22 31.78
C ASP A 20 6.49 -17.56 30.30
N LEU A 21 6.16 -18.77 29.87
CA LEU A 21 6.31 -19.17 28.47
C LEU A 21 5.38 -18.36 27.54
N LYS A 22 4.14 -18.11 27.95
CA LYS A 22 3.22 -17.23 27.21
C LYS A 22 3.75 -15.80 27.11
N ALA A 23 4.30 -15.27 28.18
CA ALA A 23 4.88 -13.93 28.20
C ALA A 23 6.16 -13.84 27.33
N ARG A 24 6.96 -14.89 27.25
CA ARG A 24 8.12 -14.97 26.35
C ARG A 24 7.70 -15.02 24.89
N TRP A 25 6.68 -15.82 24.56
CA TRP A 25 6.13 -15.86 23.20
C TRP A 25 5.55 -14.52 22.75
N ALA A 26 4.81 -13.83 23.61
CA ALA A 26 4.29 -12.50 23.32
C ALA A 26 5.40 -11.49 23.04
N ARG A 27 6.51 -11.56 23.79
CA ARG A 27 7.70 -10.71 23.55
C ARG A 27 8.38 -11.01 22.21
N VAL A 28 8.48 -12.28 21.83
CA VAL A 28 9.06 -12.67 20.53
C VAL A 28 8.16 -12.21 19.38
N GLU A 29 6.84 -12.40 19.49
CA GLU A 29 5.90 -11.87 18.50
C GLU A 29 5.99 -10.35 18.36
N GLN A 30 6.07 -9.62 19.48
CA GLN A 30 6.22 -8.16 19.46
C GLN A 30 7.54 -7.74 18.83
N ALA A 31 8.67 -8.36 19.22
CA ALA A 31 9.97 -8.06 18.64
C ALA A 31 10.03 -8.33 17.12
N LEU A 32 9.30 -9.33 16.62
CA LEU A 32 9.18 -9.60 15.19
C LEU A 32 8.33 -8.54 14.48
N VAL A 33 7.25 -8.08 15.10
CA VAL A 33 6.45 -6.96 14.58
C VAL A 33 7.29 -5.69 14.52
N ASP A 34 7.98 -5.36 15.62
CA ASP A 34 8.87 -4.19 15.72
C ASP A 34 10.01 -4.25 14.70
N GLY A 35 10.60 -5.44 14.47
CA GLY A 35 11.63 -5.66 13.45
C GLY A 35 11.11 -5.47 12.02
N VAL A 36 9.89 -5.89 11.72
CA VAL A 36 9.23 -5.65 10.42
C VAL A 36 8.92 -4.16 10.25
N GLU A 37 8.46 -3.49 11.30
CA GLU A 37 8.20 -2.05 11.28
C GLU A 37 9.50 -1.25 11.14
N LEU A 38 10.58 -1.66 11.80
CA LEU A 38 11.89 -1.04 11.67
C LEU A 38 12.42 -1.20 10.23
N LYS A 39 12.34 -2.41 9.66
CA LYS A 39 12.68 -2.63 8.24
C LYS A 39 11.87 -1.71 7.32
N SER A 40 10.57 -1.58 7.57
CA SER A 40 9.70 -0.69 6.80
C SER A 40 10.12 0.78 6.95
N ARG A 41 10.46 1.22 8.17
CA ARG A 41 10.94 2.56 8.45
C ARG A 41 12.28 2.86 7.75
N VAL A 42 13.25 1.96 7.82
CA VAL A 42 14.55 2.12 7.14
C VAL A 42 14.38 2.21 5.62
N ILE A 43 13.53 1.37 5.04
CA ILE A 43 13.13 1.48 3.63
C ILE A 43 12.38 2.79 3.38
N GLU A 44 11.64 3.29 4.35
CA GLU A 44 10.94 4.57 4.29
C GLU A 44 11.89 5.78 4.32
N GLU A 45 12.94 5.74 5.08
CA GLU A 45 13.97 6.79 5.13
C GLU A 45 14.86 6.81 3.87
N LEU A 46 15.06 5.67 3.21
CA LEU A 46 15.81 5.56 1.95
C LEU A 46 15.00 5.93 0.69
N ARG A 47 13.70 6.12 0.79
CA ARG A 47 12.79 6.34 -0.34
C ARG A 47 12.76 7.76 -0.95
N PRO A 48 13.02 8.86 -0.23
CA PRO A 48 13.23 10.14 -0.89
C PRO A 48 14.27 10.05 -2.00
N THR A 49 15.36 9.31 -1.77
CA THR A 49 16.43 9.11 -2.75
C THR A 49 16.00 8.35 -4.03
N LEU A 50 15.02 7.45 -3.97
CA LEU A 50 14.52 6.78 -5.18
C LEU A 50 13.63 7.71 -6.01
N LEU A 51 12.75 8.48 -5.37
CA LEU A 51 11.92 9.46 -6.04
C LEU A 51 12.76 10.58 -6.66
N ASP A 52 13.76 11.09 -5.93
CA ASP A 52 14.64 12.16 -6.37
C ASP A 52 15.55 11.74 -7.56
N ASN A 53 15.95 10.46 -7.62
CA ASN A 53 16.86 9.96 -8.66
C ASN A 53 16.16 9.30 -9.85
N MET A 54 14.96 8.74 -9.67
CA MET A 54 14.30 7.92 -10.68
C MET A 54 12.96 8.48 -11.17
N GLY A 55 12.43 9.50 -10.50
CA GLY A 55 11.09 10.03 -10.75
C GLY A 55 9.97 9.16 -10.18
N LEU A 56 8.74 9.72 -10.22
CA LEU A 56 7.57 9.10 -9.59
C LEU A 56 7.16 7.78 -10.27
N PHE A 57 7.05 7.77 -11.59
CA PHE A 57 6.55 6.59 -12.30
C PHE A 57 7.54 5.43 -12.26
N SER A 58 8.82 5.71 -12.36
CA SER A 58 9.86 4.68 -12.24
C SER A 58 9.86 4.06 -10.83
N ALA A 59 9.71 4.88 -9.79
CA ALA A 59 9.60 4.40 -8.41
C ALA A 59 8.32 3.58 -8.20
N LEU A 60 7.18 4.01 -8.76
CA LEU A 60 5.91 3.27 -8.68
C LEU A 60 5.98 1.94 -9.39
N ARG A 61 6.54 1.90 -10.62
CA ARG A 61 6.73 0.65 -11.39
C ARG A 61 7.59 -0.34 -10.61
N TRP A 62 8.73 0.11 -10.10
CA TRP A 62 9.60 -0.75 -9.31
C TRP A 62 8.90 -1.31 -8.07
N MET A 63 8.28 -0.44 -7.28
CA MET A 63 7.59 -0.84 -6.05
C MET A 63 6.42 -1.78 -6.32
N ALA A 64 5.60 -1.49 -7.33
CA ALA A 64 4.45 -2.32 -7.68
C ALA A 64 4.88 -3.70 -8.19
N SER A 65 5.93 -3.76 -9.03
CA SER A 65 6.48 -5.03 -9.54
C SER A 65 7.03 -5.90 -8.41
N GLU A 66 7.85 -5.34 -7.53
CA GLU A 66 8.40 -6.08 -6.38
C GLU A 66 7.29 -6.64 -5.48
N ARG A 67 6.27 -5.82 -5.18
CA ARG A 67 5.17 -6.23 -4.31
C ARG A 67 4.26 -7.27 -4.95
N ALA A 68 3.97 -7.13 -6.23
CA ALA A 68 3.15 -8.08 -6.97
C ALA A 68 3.85 -9.44 -7.11
N GLU A 69 5.15 -9.45 -7.40
CA GLU A 69 5.96 -10.67 -7.47
C GLU A 69 5.99 -11.42 -6.13
N GLN A 70 6.27 -10.72 -5.02
CA GLN A 70 6.27 -11.30 -3.68
C GLN A 70 4.92 -11.90 -3.29
N ALA A 71 3.81 -11.26 -3.73
CA ALA A 71 2.46 -11.71 -3.46
C ALA A 71 1.92 -12.70 -4.52
N ARG A 72 2.67 -12.98 -5.58
CA ARG A 72 2.26 -13.81 -6.73
C ARG A 72 1.00 -13.29 -7.43
N LEU A 73 0.90 -11.98 -7.58
CA LEU A 73 -0.18 -11.30 -8.27
C LEU A 73 0.23 -10.95 -9.70
N ASN A 74 -0.71 -11.02 -10.63
CA ASN A 74 -0.52 -10.50 -11.98
C ASN A 74 -0.62 -8.97 -11.94
N LEU A 75 0.42 -8.27 -12.36
CA LEU A 75 0.46 -6.81 -12.42
C LEU A 75 0.34 -6.34 -13.88
N GLN A 76 -0.57 -5.40 -14.11
CA GLN A 76 -0.71 -4.66 -15.36
C GLN A 76 -0.47 -3.17 -15.09
N MET A 77 0.33 -2.52 -15.94
CA MET A 77 0.66 -1.10 -15.81
C MET A 77 0.45 -0.39 -17.14
N GLU A 78 -0.15 0.80 -17.10
CA GLU A 78 -0.48 1.61 -18.27
C GLU A 78 -0.24 3.10 -17.98
N GLY A 79 0.20 3.86 -18.99
CA GLY A 79 0.29 5.32 -18.94
C GLY A 79 1.40 5.89 -18.05
N MET A 80 2.50 5.13 -17.86
CA MET A 80 3.64 5.54 -17.02
C MET A 80 4.96 5.53 -17.82
N ASP A 81 4.90 5.90 -19.10
CA ASP A 81 6.05 5.82 -20.00
C ASP A 81 7.00 7.01 -19.79
N GLU A 82 6.46 8.20 -19.57
CA GLU A 82 7.20 9.43 -19.32
C GLU A 82 6.92 9.93 -17.91
N ASP A 83 7.96 10.30 -17.17
CA ASP A 83 7.82 10.79 -15.81
C ASP A 83 7.21 12.20 -15.77
N VAL A 84 6.62 12.57 -14.64
CA VAL A 84 5.92 13.84 -14.45
C VAL A 84 6.69 14.71 -13.48
N ASP A 85 6.97 15.94 -13.89
CA ASP A 85 7.56 16.95 -13.00
C ASP A 85 6.50 17.46 -12.02
N MET A 86 6.84 17.40 -10.74
CA MET A 86 5.98 17.86 -9.64
C MET A 86 6.78 18.13 -8.37
N PRO A 87 6.23 18.91 -7.42
CA PRO A 87 6.88 19.14 -6.12
C PRO A 87 7.21 17.81 -5.42
N PRO A 88 8.39 17.70 -4.80
CA PRO A 88 8.82 16.46 -4.09
C PRO A 88 7.82 15.98 -3.05
N GLU A 89 7.18 16.89 -2.31
CA GLU A 89 6.14 16.55 -1.34
C GLU A 89 4.90 15.91 -1.99
N THR A 90 4.52 16.39 -3.19
CA THR A 90 3.41 15.81 -3.95
C THR A 90 3.78 14.41 -4.46
N ALA A 91 4.98 14.24 -5.02
CA ALA A 91 5.47 12.94 -5.46
C ALA A 91 5.51 11.92 -4.30
N ILE A 92 5.99 12.33 -3.13
CA ILE A 92 6.02 11.50 -1.92
C ILE A 92 4.59 11.13 -1.49
N ALA A 93 3.66 12.10 -1.47
CA ALA A 93 2.27 11.86 -1.08
C ALA A 93 1.58 10.84 -2.00
N VAL A 94 1.75 10.99 -3.32
CA VAL A 94 1.25 10.07 -4.34
C VAL A 94 1.85 8.68 -4.17
N PHE A 95 3.17 8.59 -4.08
CA PHE A 95 3.88 7.33 -3.93
C PHE A 95 3.45 6.56 -2.67
N ARG A 96 3.35 7.24 -1.51
CA ARG A 96 2.93 6.62 -0.25
C ARG A 96 1.49 6.18 -0.26
N THR A 97 0.62 6.94 -0.93
CA THR A 97 -0.78 6.57 -1.08
C THR A 97 -0.94 5.34 -1.97
N ALA A 98 -0.23 5.29 -3.08
CA ALA A 98 -0.20 4.11 -3.96
C ALA A 98 0.37 2.87 -3.24
N GLN A 99 1.42 3.04 -2.45
CA GLN A 99 2.01 1.98 -1.65
C GLN A 99 1.02 1.37 -0.65
N GLU A 100 0.28 2.20 0.08
CA GLU A 100 -0.72 1.74 1.04
C GLU A 100 -1.91 1.07 0.32
N ALA A 101 -2.32 1.58 -0.84
CA ALA A 101 -3.36 0.96 -1.65
C ALA A 101 -2.97 -0.47 -2.08
N ILE A 102 -1.76 -0.65 -2.63
CA ILE A 102 -1.25 -1.98 -3.02
C ILE A 102 -1.10 -2.90 -1.80
N ALA A 103 -0.62 -2.37 -0.67
CA ALA A 103 -0.54 -3.15 0.56
C ALA A 103 -1.91 -3.60 1.07
N ASN A 104 -2.95 -2.78 0.91
CA ASN A 104 -4.32 -3.14 1.26
C ASN A 104 -4.87 -4.24 0.34
N ILE A 105 -4.60 -4.20 -0.95
CA ILE A 105 -4.95 -5.27 -1.89
C ILE A 105 -4.31 -6.58 -1.44
N ILE A 106 -3.01 -6.59 -1.20
CA ILE A 106 -2.27 -7.81 -0.80
C ILE A 106 -2.78 -8.37 0.52
N ARG A 107 -3.11 -7.51 1.49
CA ARG A 107 -3.58 -7.94 2.82
C ARG A 107 -5.04 -8.39 2.85
N HIS A 108 -5.90 -7.79 2.02
CA HIS A 108 -7.33 -7.87 2.24
C HIS A 108 -8.16 -8.33 1.04
N ALA A 109 -7.70 -8.14 -0.20
CA ALA A 109 -8.56 -8.33 -1.37
C ALA A 109 -8.72 -9.79 -1.81
N THR A 110 -7.77 -10.67 -1.51
CA THR A 110 -7.72 -12.04 -2.08
C THR A 110 -7.72 -11.99 -3.63
N ALA A 111 -7.12 -10.93 -4.19
CA ALA A 111 -7.05 -10.69 -5.62
C ALA A 111 -6.07 -11.64 -6.32
N ARG A 112 -6.19 -11.74 -7.64
CA ARG A 112 -5.24 -12.40 -8.54
C ARG A 112 -4.51 -11.42 -9.42
N ARG A 113 -5.12 -10.22 -9.63
CA ARG A 113 -4.59 -9.19 -10.50
C ARG A 113 -4.64 -7.84 -9.82
N ILE A 114 -3.61 -7.03 -10.10
CA ILE A 114 -3.56 -5.60 -9.80
C ILE A 114 -3.37 -4.86 -11.13
N THR A 115 -4.12 -3.81 -11.34
CA THR A 115 -3.95 -2.88 -12.45
C THR A 115 -3.54 -1.53 -11.89
N LEU A 116 -2.51 -0.94 -12.45
CA LEU A 116 -2.00 0.39 -12.12
C LEU A 116 -2.02 1.24 -13.39
N LYS A 117 -2.87 2.27 -13.43
CA LYS A 117 -3.01 3.17 -14.58
C LYS A 117 -2.70 4.59 -14.16
N ALA A 118 -1.96 5.29 -15.02
CA ALA A 118 -1.74 6.73 -14.87
C ALA A 118 -2.34 7.47 -16.08
N SER A 119 -2.89 8.63 -15.83
CA SER A 119 -3.32 9.58 -16.86
C SER A 119 -2.88 10.99 -16.49
N ILE A 120 -2.34 11.69 -17.47
CA ILE A 120 -1.81 13.03 -17.35
C ILE A 120 -2.71 13.98 -18.14
N GLY A 121 -3.19 15.03 -17.50
CA GLY A 121 -3.95 16.14 -18.04
C GLY A 121 -3.66 17.37 -17.20
N ASP A 122 -4.66 18.18 -16.88
CA ASP A 122 -4.54 19.25 -15.89
C ASP A 122 -4.20 18.73 -14.49
N ARG A 123 -4.42 17.46 -14.29
CA ARG A 123 -4.11 16.72 -13.07
C ARG A 123 -3.45 15.39 -13.43
N LEU A 124 -2.51 14.97 -12.60
CA LEU A 124 -2.12 13.57 -12.59
C LEU A 124 -3.20 12.75 -11.87
N THR A 125 -3.69 11.71 -12.53
CA THR A 125 -4.58 10.73 -11.90
C THR A 125 -3.93 9.35 -11.97
N ILE A 126 -3.87 8.67 -10.82
CA ILE A 126 -3.40 7.28 -10.73
C ILE A 126 -4.56 6.42 -10.22
N GLU A 127 -4.82 5.36 -10.92
CA GLU A 127 -5.83 4.36 -10.59
C GLU A 127 -5.16 3.04 -10.23
N ILE A 128 -5.51 2.47 -9.09
CA ILE A 128 -5.04 1.18 -8.60
C ILE A 128 -6.26 0.31 -8.37
N ALA A 129 -6.41 -0.72 -9.18
CA ALA A 129 -7.58 -1.60 -9.14
C ALA A 129 -7.17 -3.05 -8.91
N ASP A 130 -8.02 -3.80 -8.23
CA ASP A 130 -7.92 -5.24 -8.01
C ASP A 130 -9.16 -5.99 -8.51
N ASP A 131 -9.01 -7.31 -8.73
CA ASP A 131 -10.09 -8.22 -9.08
C ASP A 131 -10.53 -9.08 -7.87
N GLY A 132 -10.31 -8.60 -6.65
CA GLY A 132 -10.57 -9.34 -5.43
C GLY A 132 -12.03 -9.27 -4.96
N ARG A 133 -12.23 -9.49 -3.66
CA ARG A 133 -13.58 -9.54 -3.04
C ARG A 133 -14.22 -8.17 -2.79
N GLY A 134 -13.56 -7.08 -3.16
CA GLY A 134 -14.03 -5.74 -2.90
C GLY A 134 -14.08 -5.33 -1.43
N MET A 135 -14.62 -4.15 -1.18
CA MET A 135 -14.87 -3.65 0.17
C MET A 135 -16.32 -3.91 0.58
N PRO A 136 -16.58 -4.29 1.85
CA PRO A 136 -17.95 -4.37 2.34
C PRO A 136 -18.68 -3.03 2.20
N PRO A 137 -19.96 -3.01 1.84
CA PRO A 137 -20.75 -1.77 1.74
C PRO A 137 -20.64 -0.91 3.01
N GLY A 138 -20.40 0.40 2.83
CA GLY A 138 -20.24 1.35 3.93
C GLY A 138 -18.90 1.30 4.67
N SER A 139 -17.96 0.47 4.24
CA SER A 139 -16.61 0.42 4.85
C SER A 139 -15.74 1.61 4.45
N GLU A 140 -16.04 2.28 3.37
CA GLU A 140 -15.44 3.55 2.94
C GLU A 140 -15.59 4.68 3.97
N HIS A 141 -16.65 4.64 4.78
CA HIS A 141 -16.94 5.60 5.86
C HIS A 141 -16.64 5.06 7.25
N ARG A 142 -16.30 3.77 7.38
CA ARG A 142 -16.00 3.21 8.71
C ARG A 142 -14.70 3.81 9.24
N THR A 143 -14.85 4.45 10.39
CA THR A 143 -13.81 5.14 11.18
C THR A 143 -12.67 4.24 11.67
N GLY A 144 -12.64 2.97 11.28
CA GLY A 144 -11.75 1.94 11.85
C GLY A 144 -10.45 1.65 11.08
N SER A 145 -10.29 2.06 9.84
CA SER A 145 -9.04 1.79 9.11
C SER A 145 -8.13 3.01 9.13
N HIS A 146 -7.12 2.97 10.00
CA HIS A 146 -6.07 4.01 10.08
C HIS A 146 -5.46 4.33 8.70
N GLY A 147 -5.25 3.30 7.87
CA GLY A 147 -4.67 3.44 6.53
C GLY A 147 -5.49 4.31 5.58
N LEU A 148 -6.83 4.12 5.52
CA LEU A 148 -7.70 4.91 4.64
C LEU A 148 -7.71 6.39 5.03
N LYS A 149 -7.76 6.69 6.33
CA LYS A 149 -7.70 8.06 6.84
C LYS A 149 -6.35 8.72 6.53
N GLN A 150 -5.25 7.99 6.73
CA GLN A 150 -3.92 8.49 6.42
C GLN A 150 -3.72 8.76 4.93
N MET A 151 -4.22 7.89 4.06
CA MET A 151 -4.20 8.12 2.61
C MET A 151 -4.96 9.39 2.24
N ARG A 152 -6.17 9.58 2.76
CA ARG A 152 -6.98 10.77 2.49
C ARG A 152 -6.29 12.05 2.97
N PHE A 153 -5.88 12.08 4.24
CA PHE A 153 -5.18 13.22 4.83
C PHE A 153 -3.92 13.60 4.03
N ARG A 154 -3.14 12.59 3.60
CA ARG A 154 -1.92 12.80 2.81
C ARG A 154 -2.22 13.40 1.44
N MET A 155 -3.27 12.96 0.78
CA MET A 155 -3.67 13.53 -0.51
C MET A 155 -4.21 14.96 -0.35
N GLU A 156 -5.04 15.22 0.65
CA GLU A 156 -5.58 16.55 0.96
C GLU A 156 -4.45 17.57 1.27
N ALA A 157 -3.40 17.14 1.96
CA ALA A 157 -2.25 17.99 2.30
C ALA A 157 -1.51 18.55 1.08
N VAL A 158 -1.63 17.91 -0.10
CA VAL A 158 -1.02 18.36 -1.37
C VAL A 158 -2.08 18.82 -2.39
N GLY A 159 -3.27 19.23 -1.95
CA GLY A 159 -4.36 19.66 -2.84
C GLY A 159 -4.91 18.56 -3.72
N GLY A 160 -4.62 17.32 -3.39
CA GLY A 160 -5.10 16.13 -4.10
C GLY A 160 -6.43 15.61 -3.57
N THR A 161 -6.94 14.59 -4.26
CA THR A 161 -8.17 13.88 -3.87
C THR A 161 -7.94 12.38 -3.88
N LEU A 162 -8.68 11.66 -3.04
CA LEU A 162 -8.72 10.20 -2.97
C LEU A 162 -10.16 9.71 -3.09
N ARG A 163 -10.42 8.83 -4.07
CA ARG A 163 -11.70 8.12 -4.21
C ARG A 163 -11.44 6.63 -4.10
N ILE A 164 -12.33 5.94 -3.41
CA ILE A 164 -12.27 4.49 -3.26
C ILE A 164 -13.66 3.97 -3.56
N ALA A 165 -13.77 3.02 -4.48
CA ALA A 165 -15.05 2.47 -4.92
C ALA A 165 -14.91 0.98 -5.28
N SER A 166 -16.01 0.25 -5.23
CA SER A 166 -16.10 -1.06 -5.87
C SER A 166 -16.03 -0.92 -7.38
N ASN A 167 -15.46 -1.91 -8.06
CA ASN A 167 -15.38 -1.95 -9.52
C ASN A 167 -16.23 -3.09 -10.11
N ASP A 168 -16.37 -3.09 -11.44
CA ASP A 168 -17.19 -4.07 -12.17
C ASP A 168 -16.63 -5.50 -12.11
N LEU A 169 -15.39 -5.68 -11.69
CA LEU A 169 -14.75 -6.99 -11.49
C LEU A 169 -15.04 -7.57 -10.10
N GLY A 170 -15.81 -6.85 -9.28
CA GLY A 170 -16.11 -7.23 -7.90
C GLY A 170 -15.04 -6.83 -6.88
N GLY A 171 -13.92 -6.28 -7.33
CA GLY A 171 -12.82 -5.78 -6.51
C GLY A 171 -12.98 -4.31 -6.11
N THR A 172 -11.86 -3.67 -5.78
CA THR A 172 -11.78 -2.28 -5.37
C THR A 172 -10.94 -1.47 -6.35
N THR A 173 -11.35 -0.23 -6.60
CA THR A 173 -10.53 0.78 -7.28
C THR A 173 -10.24 1.91 -6.30
N VAL A 174 -8.95 2.23 -6.16
CA VAL A 174 -8.42 3.40 -5.47
C VAL A 174 -7.94 4.38 -6.53
N GLN A 175 -8.57 5.54 -6.63
CA GLN A 175 -8.19 6.63 -7.52
C GLN A 175 -7.64 7.78 -6.71
N LEU A 176 -6.43 8.21 -7.03
CA LEU A 176 -5.80 9.39 -6.46
C LEU A 176 -5.54 10.40 -7.57
N SER A 177 -5.74 11.69 -7.28
CA SER A 177 -5.54 12.75 -8.25
C SER A 177 -4.91 13.97 -7.59
N VAL A 178 -3.87 14.53 -8.23
CA VAL A 178 -3.17 15.74 -7.77
C VAL A 178 -3.11 16.76 -8.90
N PRO A 179 -3.16 18.08 -8.60
CA PRO A 179 -2.91 19.10 -9.61
C PRO A 179 -1.46 19.01 -10.10
N LEU A 180 -1.24 19.30 -11.37
CA LEU A 180 0.09 19.54 -11.93
C LEU A 180 0.32 21.06 -11.93
N GLU A 181 1.49 21.50 -11.46
CA GLU A 181 1.84 22.92 -11.51
C GLU A 181 1.96 23.36 -12.96
N GLY A 182 1.11 24.31 -13.37
CA GLY A 182 1.07 24.86 -14.72
C GLY A 182 -0.33 25.07 -15.31
N SER A 183 -1.37 24.63 -14.60
CA SER A 183 -2.78 24.80 -15.02
C SER A 183 -3.43 25.92 -14.20
N ALA A 184 -2.95 27.14 -14.36
CA ALA A 184 -3.61 28.37 -13.88
C ALA A 184 -3.72 29.37 -15.03
#